data_0fa5e1702a970a13ba33c62e7fb8b0c6
#
_entry.id   0fa5e1702a970a13ba33c62e7fb8b0c6
#
_cell.length_a   1.000
_cell.length_b   1.000
_cell.length_c   1.000
_cell.angle_alpha   90.00
_cell.angle_beta   90.00
_cell.angle_gamma   90.00
#
_symmetry.space_group_name_H-M   'P 1'
#
loop_
_entity.id
_entity.type
_entity.pdbx_description
1 polymer ?
#
loop_
_entity_poly.entity_id
_entity_poly.type
_entity_poly.pdbx_seq_one_letter_code
_entity_poly.pdbx_strand_id
1 'polypeptide(L)'
;MLALGRSGYAALGARVPLHRLLIGGSGAAAVLYVVCALAQSPLLGVLACGLTGLCVSLLWPGAIILASRRIPSAGAAMFALLSAGGDVGASLGAFCVGRAADWAQASGTVFAGAAGDSGALRAGLLLAAVFPLLCCGVHTALHCTEARGGLPARGERRHRQ
;
A
#
# COMPACT_ATOMS: atom_id res chain seq x y z
N MET A 1 -1.28 15.85 -2.70
CA MET A 1 -2.07 14.69 -2.21
C MET A 1 -1.41 13.96 -1.02
N LEU A 2 -0.09 13.69 -1.05
CA LEU A 2 0.63 13.03 0.07
C LEU A 2 0.52 13.79 1.41
N ALA A 3 0.61 15.11 1.40
CA ALA A 3 0.49 15.93 2.61
C ALA A 3 -0.94 15.88 3.20
N LEU A 4 -1.96 15.93 2.35
CA LEU A 4 -3.37 15.84 2.77
C LEU A 4 -3.70 14.48 3.41
N GLY A 5 -3.16 13.39 2.86
CA GLY A 5 -3.32 12.06 3.46
C GLY A 5 -2.69 11.95 4.85
N ARG A 6 -1.49 12.51 5.03
CA ARG A 6 -0.81 12.54 6.34
C ARG A 6 -1.51 13.39 7.37
N SER A 7 -2.01 14.57 6.97
CA SER A 7 -2.80 15.44 7.85
C SER A 7 -4.14 14.82 8.22
N GLY A 8 -4.80 14.17 7.26
CA GLY A 8 -6.03 13.40 7.50
C GLY A 8 -5.83 12.25 8.49
N TYR A 9 -4.68 11.56 8.43
CA TYR A 9 -4.35 10.54 9.41
C TYR A 9 -4.12 11.11 10.81
N ALA A 10 -3.46 12.24 10.92
CA ALA A 10 -3.25 12.90 12.20
C ALA A 10 -4.60 13.26 12.88
N ALA A 11 -5.60 13.62 12.08
CA ALA A 11 -6.93 13.97 12.58
C ALA A 11 -7.85 12.75 12.86
N LEU A 12 -7.81 11.73 11.99
CA LEU A 12 -8.69 10.55 12.09
C LEU A 12 -8.04 9.36 12.82
N GLY A 13 -6.73 9.27 12.84
CA GLY A 13 -5.98 8.13 13.38
C GLY A 13 -6.20 7.87 14.87
N ALA A 14 -6.66 8.88 15.62
CA ALA A 14 -7.06 8.72 17.02
C ALA A 14 -8.39 7.94 17.20
N ARG A 15 -9.21 7.83 16.14
CA ARG A 15 -10.55 7.22 16.21
C ARG A 15 -10.66 5.86 15.51
N VAL A 16 -9.73 5.52 14.62
CA VAL A 16 -9.81 4.28 13.83
C VAL A 16 -8.64 3.36 14.22
N PRO A 17 -8.88 2.08 14.50
CA PRO A 17 -7.79 1.13 14.76
C PRO A 17 -6.88 1.05 13.53
N LEU A 18 -5.59 1.33 13.76
CA LEU A 18 -4.53 1.39 12.73
C LEU A 18 -4.59 0.23 11.73
N HIS A 19 -4.92 -0.94 12.22
CA HIS A 19 -4.98 -2.19 11.48
C HIS A 19 -6.05 -2.17 10.38
N ARG A 20 -7.29 -1.71 10.73
CA ARG A 20 -8.38 -1.56 9.76
C ARG A 20 -8.05 -0.51 8.70
N LEU A 21 -7.33 0.53 9.11
CA LEU A 21 -6.91 1.59 8.19
C LEU A 21 -5.88 1.09 7.17
N LEU A 22 -4.92 0.26 7.61
CA LEU A 22 -3.90 -0.32 6.73
C LEU A 22 -4.51 -1.34 5.75
N ILE A 23 -5.37 -2.23 6.23
CA ILE A 23 -6.06 -3.20 5.37
C ILE A 23 -7.00 -2.49 4.40
N GLY A 24 -7.83 -1.56 4.89
CA GLY A 24 -8.75 -0.81 4.04
C GLY A 24 -8.03 0.08 3.02
N GLY A 25 -6.96 0.77 3.43
CA GLY A 25 -6.16 1.62 2.56
C GLY A 25 -5.45 0.84 1.45
N SER A 26 -4.86 -0.32 1.77
CA SER A 26 -4.21 -1.17 0.76
C SER A 26 -5.22 -1.83 -0.18
N GLY A 27 -6.37 -2.29 0.34
CA GLY A 27 -7.46 -2.81 -0.49
C GLY A 27 -8.04 -1.76 -1.43
N ALA A 28 -8.32 -0.56 -0.92
CA ALA A 28 -8.79 0.57 -1.73
C ALA A 28 -7.77 0.96 -2.81
N ALA A 29 -6.48 1.02 -2.47
CA ALA A 29 -5.42 1.29 -3.43
C ALA A 29 -5.40 0.26 -4.57
N ALA A 30 -5.53 -1.03 -4.27
CA ALA A 30 -5.58 -2.09 -5.28
C ALA A 30 -6.75 -1.91 -6.25
N VAL A 31 -7.95 -1.64 -5.72
CA VAL A 31 -9.15 -1.37 -6.54
C VAL A 31 -8.94 -0.13 -7.41
N LEU A 32 -8.38 0.95 -6.86
CA LEU A 32 -8.13 2.18 -7.60
C LEU A 32 -7.08 2.01 -8.70
N TYR A 33 -6.06 1.16 -8.52
CA TYR A 33 -5.13 0.80 -9.60
C TYR A 33 -5.84 0.11 -10.77
N VAL A 34 -6.75 -0.83 -10.46
CA VAL A 34 -7.56 -1.50 -11.49
C VAL A 34 -8.49 -0.50 -12.18
N VAL A 35 -9.16 0.37 -11.44
CA VAL A 35 -10.01 1.43 -12.00
C VAL A 35 -9.19 2.35 -12.91
N CYS A 36 -7.99 2.74 -12.49
CA CYS A 36 -7.09 3.57 -13.28
C CYS A 36 -6.67 2.87 -14.59
N ALA A 37 -6.37 1.56 -14.53
CA ALA A 37 -6.02 0.77 -15.70
C ALA A 37 -7.17 0.61 -16.68
N LEU A 38 -8.40 0.53 -16.19
CA LEU A 38 -9.61 0.34 -17.01
C LEU A 38 -10.27 1.66 -17.42
N ALA A 39 -9.81 2.80 -16.89
CA ALA A 39 -10.37 4.10 -17.17
C ALA A 39 -10.31 4.42 -18.68
N GLN A 40 -11.46 4.74 -19.25
CA GLN A 40 -11.57 5.17 -20.66
C GLN A 40 -11.54 6.70 -20.77
N SER A 41 -11.89 7.40 -19.70
CA SER A 41 -11.91 8.85 -19.63
C SER A 41 -10.65 9.37 -18.90
N PRO A 42 -9.94 10.38 -19.46
CA PRO A 42 -8.76 10.96 -18.80
C PRO A 42 -9.08 11.51 -17.41
N LEU A 43 -10.25 12.09 -17.21
CA LEU A 43 -10.68 12.63 -15.93
C LEU A 43 -10.80 11.53 -14.86
N LEU A 44 -11.40 10.40 -15.21
CA LEU A 44 -11.52 9.25 -14.31
C LEU A 44 -10.13 8.70 -13.93
N GLY A 45 -9.22 8.62 -14.90
CA GLY A 45 -7.84 8.19 -14.66
C GLY A 45 -7.11 9.11 -13.67
N VAL A 46 -7.20 10.43 -13.85
CA VAL A 46 -6.58 11.42 -12.97
C VAL A 46 -7.17 11.36 -11.56
N LEU A 47 -8.49 11.25 -11.43
CA LEU A 47 -9.15 11.12 -10.12
C LEU A 47 -8.75 9.82 -9.41
N ALA A 48 -8.78 8.69 -10.12
CA ALA A 48 -8.36 7.40 -9.57
C ALA A 48 -6.89 7.42 -9.13
N CYS A 49 -6.00 8.01 -9.92
CA CYS A 49 -4.59 8.18 -9.59
C CYS A 49 -4.40 9.06 -8.33
N GLY A 50 -5.12 10.18 -8.24
CA GLY A 50 -5.09 11.06 -7.07
C GLY A 50 -5.56 10.36 -5.79
N LEU A 51 -6.64 9.60 -5.87
CA LEU A 51 -7.18 8.82 -4.75
C LEU A 51 -6.23 7.68 -4.35
N THR A 52 -5.61 7.00 -5.32
CA THR A 52 -4.58 5.98 -5.05
C THR A 52 -3.42 6.58 -4.26
N GLY A 53 -2.92 7.76 -4.68
CA GLY A 53 -1.86 8.47 -3.96
C GLY A 53 -2.25 8.81 -2.52
N LEU A 54 -3.52 9.15 -2.28
CA LEU A 54 -4.05 9.39 -0.94
C LEU A 54 -4.04 8.10 -0.09
N CYS A 55 -4.52 6.98 -0.63
CA CYS A 55 -4.54 5.69 0.06
C CYS A 55 -3.11 5.20 0.39
N VAL A 56 -2.18 5.28 -0.57
CA VAL A 56 -0.79 4.83 -0.38
C VAL A 56 -0.03 5.71 0.61
N SER A 57 -0.35 7.01 0.71
CA SER A 57 0.32 7.93 1.63
C SER A 57 0.21 7.54 3.09
N LEU A 58 -0.82 6.77 3.45
CA LEU A 58 -1.08 6.30 4.82
C LEU A 58 -0.33 5.01 5.16
N LEU A 59 0.04 4.22 4.15
CA LEU A 59 0.64 2.89 4.36
C LEU A 59 2.03 2.98 4.98
N TRP A 60 2.85 3.93 4.54
CA TRP A 60 4.21 4.09 5.05
C TRP A 60 4.27 4.50 6.52
N PRO A 61 3.66 5.61 6.98
CA PRO A 61 3.67 5.96 8.39
C PRO A 61 2.95 4.91 9.24
N GLY A 62 1.91 4.29 8.71
CA GLY A 62 1.19 3.21 9.39
C GLY A 62 2.05 1.98 9.63
N ALA A 63 2.87 1.57 8.65
CA ALA A 63 3.80 0.45 8.80
C ALA A 63 4.86 0.73 9.87
N ILE A 64 5.41 1.96 9.91
CA ILE A 64 6.39 2.37 10.93
C ILE A 64 5.77 2.32 12.33
N ILE A 65 4.56 2.87 12.50
CA ILE A 65 3.85 2.84 13.79
C ILE A 65 3.55 1.40 14.24
N LEU A 66 3.13 0.53 13.31
CA LEU A 66 2.87 -0.86 13.61
C LEU A 66 4.15 -1.59 14.06
N ALA A 67 5.25 -1.39 13.35
CA ALA A 67 6.54 -1.97 13.67
C ALA A 67 7.07 -1.49 15.03
N SER A 68 6.99 -0.18 15.32
CA SER A 68 7.43 0.38 16.61
C SER A 68 6.61 -0.11 17.80
N ARG A 69 5.33 -0.40 17.61
CA ARG A 69 4.49 -1.02 18.64
C ARG A 69 4.86 -2.47 18.92
N ARG A 70 5.29 -3.20 17.90
CA ARG A 70 5.66 -4.62 18.02
C ARG A 70 7.05 -4.84 18.61
N ILE A 71 8.01 -4.00 18.26
CA ILE A 71 9.41 -4.13 18.67
C ILE A 71 9.91 -2.81 19.28
N PRO A 72 9.48 -2.49 20.51
CA PRO A 72 9.82 -1.19 21.13
C PRO A 72 11.32 -0.99 21.35
N SER A 73 12.10 -2.09 21.42
CA SER A 73 13.55 -2.09 21.69
C SER A 73 14.40 -1.88 20.43
N ALA A 74 13.82 -1.96 19.22
CA ALA A 74 14.60 -1.94 17.97
C ALA A 74 15.02 -0.54 17.49
N GLY A 75 14.41 0.53 18.00
CA GLY A 75 14.86 1.91 17.83
C GLY A 75 15.22 2.31 16.39
N ALA A 76 16.37 2.97 16.25
CA ALA A 76 16.88 3.48 14.97
C ALA A 76 17.19 2.38 13.94
N ALA A 77 17.63 1.21 14.38
CA ALA A 77 17.96 0.10 13.48
C ALA A 77 16.73 -0.43 12.73
N MET A 78 15.59 -0.51 13.40
CA MET A 78 14.32 -0.91 12.77
C MET A 78 13.88 0.10 11.71
N PHE A 79 14.01 1.39 12.02
CA PHE A 79 13.68 2.44 11.08
C PHE A 79 14.57 2.40 9.83
N ALA A 80 15.87 2.20 10.02
CA ALA A 80 16.83 2.06 8.90
C ALA A 80 16.50 0.83 8.02
N LEU A 81 16.18 -0.31 8.62
CA LEU A 81 15.78 -1.52 7.89
C LEU A 81 14.48 -1.32 7.10
N LEU A 82 13.47 -0.69 7.71
CA LEU A 82 12.21 -0.39 7.03
C LEU A 82 12.43 0.57 5.86
N SER A 83 13.26 1.62 6.04
CA SER A 83 13.57 2.56 4.97
C SER A 83 14.32 1.90 3.82
N ALA A 84 15.37 1.13 4.13
CA ALA A 84 16.12 0.39 3.11
C ALA A 84 15.23 -0.62 2.35
N GLY A 85 14.38 -1.36 3.07
CA GLY A 85 13.41 -2.27 2.46
C GLY A 85 12.38 -1.54 1.59
N GLY A 86 11.96 -0.35 2.00
CA GLY A 86 11.08 0.50 1.22
C GLY A 86 11.72 0.99 -0.08
N ASP A 87 12.97 1.42 -0.05
CA ASP A 87 13.73 1.88 -1.22
C ASP A 87 13.98 0.74 -2.23
N VAL A 88 14.35 -0.45 -1.71
CA VAL A 88 14.49 -1.66 -2.55
C VAL A 88 13.14 -2.03 -3.17
N GLY A 89 12.07 -2.02 -2.38
CA GLY A 89 10.71 -2.31 -2.87
C GLY A 89 10.24 -1.32 -3.93
N ALA A 90 10.51 -0.02 -3.75
CA ALA A 90 10.18 1.01 -4.73
C ALA A 90 10.93 0.82 -6.04
N SER A 91 12.23 0.52 -5.97
CA SER A 91 13.08 0.29 -7.15
C SER A 91 12.65 -0.96 -7.92
N LEU A 92 12.45 -2.08 -7.22
CA LEU A 92 11.98 -3.33 -7.83
C LEU A 92 10.57 -3.19 -8.40
N GLY A 93 9.68 -2.49 -7.69
CA GLY A 93 8.32 -2.23 -8.16
C GLY A 93 8.30 -1.45 -9.46
N ALA A 94 9.02 -0.35 -9.53
CA ALA A 94 9.15 0.47 -10.75
C ALA A 94 9.75 -0.33 -11.91
N PHE A 95 10.80 -1.11 -11.64
CA PHE A 95 11.43 -1.98 -12.64
C PHE A 95 10.45 -3.03 -13.20
N CYS A 96 9.73 -3.74 -12.33
CA CYS A 96 8.76 -4.76 -12.76
C CYS A 96 7.63 -4.15 -13.59
N VAL A 97 7.09 -3.00 -13.17
CA VAL A 97 6.02 -2.31 -13.89
C VAL A 97 6.52 -1.83 -15.26
N GLY A 98 7.72 -1.25 -15.33
CA GLY A 98 8.34 -0.84 -16.60
C GLY A 98 8.54 -2.04 -17.54
N ARG A 99 9.10 -3.15 -17.05
CA ARG A 99 9.30 -4.37 -17.85
C ARG A 99 7.98 -4.96 -18.36
N ALA A 100 6.92 -4.92 -17.57
CA ALA A 100 5.61 -5.38 -18.02
C ALA A 100 5.04 -4.48 -19.14
N ALA A 101 5.21 -3.19 -19.02
CA ALA A 101 4.80 -2.23 -20.05
C ALA A 101 5.59 -2.43 -21.36
N ASP A 102 6.92 -2.56 -21.28
CA ASP A 102 7.79 -2.83 -22.43
C ASP A 102 7.41 -4.15 -23.14
N TRP A 103 7.17 -5.19 -22.34
CA TRP A 103 6.75 -6.49 -22.88
C TRP A 103 5.38 -6.40 -23.58
N ALA A 104 4.41 -5.72 -22.98
CA ALA A 104 3.09 -5.53 -23.57
C ALA A 104 3.17 -4.75 -24.90
N GLN A 105 4.03 -3.74 -24.96
CA GLN A 105 4.26 -2.97 -26.18
C GLN A 105 4.94 -3.80 -27.27
N ALA A 106 6.00 -4.55 -26.92
CA ALA A 106 6.76 -5.37 -27.87
C ALA A 106 5.93 -6.54 -28.42
N SER A 107 5.05 -7.12 -27.61
CA SER A 107 4.19 -8.25 -28.02
C SER A 107 2.95 -7.81 -28.82
N GLY A 108 2.68 -6.51 -28.92
CA GLY A 108 1.47 -5.98 -29.55
C GLY A 108 0.17 -6.42 -28.87
N THR A 109 0.27 -6.85 -27.59
CA THR A 109 -0.88 -7.39 -26.86
C THR A 109 -1.86 -6.27 -26.52
N VAL A 110 -3.15 -6.54 -26.77
CA VAL A 110 -4.24 -5.62 -26.40
C VAL A 110 -4.63 -5.86 -24.95
N PHE A 111 -4.38 -4.88 -24.08
CA PHE A 111 -4.79 -4.91 -22.68
C PHE A 111 -6.00 -4.01 -22.44
N ALA A 112 -7.06 -4.59 -21.86
CA ALA A 112 -8.30 -3.87 -21.51
C ALA A 112 -8.86 -3.02 -22.67
N GLY A 113 -8.79 -3.54 -23.92
CA GLY A 113 -9.29 -2.87 -25.11
C GLY A 113 -8.39 -1.76 -25.66
N ALA A 114 -7.15 -1.66 -25.20
CA ALA A 114 -6.16 -0.69 -25.70
C ALA A 114 -4.89 -1.41 -26.18
N ALA A 115 -4.30 -0.89 -27.25
CA ALA A 115 -3.05 -1.36 -27.84
C ALA A 115 -2.00 -0.23 -27.84
N GLY A 116 -0.74 -0.57 -28.17
CA GLY A 116 0.35 0.39 -28.21
C GLY A 116 0.66 0.97 -26.83
N ASP A 117 1.00 2.25 -26.78
CA ASP A 117 1.38 2.94 -25.53
C ASP A 117 0.29 2.90 -24.45
N SER A 118 -0.97 3.02 -24.86
CA SER A 118 -2.11 2.92 -23.93
C SER A 118 -2.26 1.51 -23.37
N GLY A 119 -2.02 0.47 -24.18
CA GLY A 119 -2.02 -0.93 -23.73
C GLY A 119 -0.86 -1.21 -22.77
N ALA A 120 0.32 -0.73 -23.09
CA ALA A 120 1.50 -0.82 -22.25
C ALA A 120 1.28 -0.18 -20.85
N LEU A 121 0.72 1.03 -20.84
CA LEU A 121 0.39 1.71 -19.57
C LEU A 121 -0.62 0.90 -18.74
N ARG A 122 -1.66 0.36 -19.36
CA ARG A 122 -2.67 -0.47 -18.68
C ARG A 122 -2.05 -1.76 -18.12
N ALA A 123 -1.19 -2.42 -18.86
CA ALA A 123 -0.46 -3.60 -18.40
C ALA A 123 0.39 -3.29 -17.16
N GLY A 124 1.14 -2.18 -17.20
CA GLY A 124 1.93 -1.71 -16.06
C GLY A 124 1.07 -1.42 -14.83
N LEU A 125 -0.05 -0.72 -14.99
CA LEU A 125 -0.97 -0.40 -13.88
C LEU A 125 -1.65 -1.64 -13.29
N LEU A 126 -2.02 -2.62 -14.13
CA LEU A 126 -2.57 -3.88 -13.64
C LEU A 126 -1.54 -4.68 -12.82
N LEU A 127 -0.28 -4.70 -13.27
CA LEU A 127 0.78 -5.31 -12.49
C LEU A 127 1.03 -4.53 -11.19
N ALA A 128 0.97 -3.20 -11.22
CA ALA A 128 1.13 -2.36 -10.05
C ALA A 128 0.07 -2.66 -8.97
N ALA A 129 -1.15 -3.08 -9.35
CA ALA A 129 -2.20 -3.45 -8.42
C ALA A 129 -1.84 -4.69 -7.53
N VAL A 130 -0.89 -5.51 -7.97
CA VAL A 130 -0.43 -6.68 -7.20
C VAL A 130 0.26 -6.25 -5.91
N PHE A 131 1.01 -5.15 -5.90
CA PHE A 131 1.75 -4.70 -4.71
C PHE A 131 0.85 -4.31 -3.54
N PRO A 132 -0.19 -3.47 -3.71
CA PRO A 132 -1.14 -3.19 -2.62
C PRO A 132 -1.95 -4.44 -2.21
N LEU A 133 -2.22 -5.39 -3.12
CA LEU A 133 -2.85 -6.67 -2.76
C LEU A 133 -1.95 -7.52 -1.85
N LEU A 134 -0.66 -7.62 -2.16
CA LEU A 134 0.31 -8.29 -1.30
C LEU A 134 0.40 -7.59 0.07
N CYS A 135 0.43 -6.27 0.07
CA CYS A 135 0.42 -5.47 1.31
C CYS A 135 -0.84 -5.75 2.14
N CYS A 136 -2.01 -5.77 1.51
CA CYS A 136 -3.28 -6.12 2.15
C CYS A 136 -3.24 -7.55 2.75
N GLY A 137 -2.71 -8.52 2.01
CA GLY A 137 -2.55 -9.90 2.47
C GLY A 137 -1.64 -10.00 3.69
N VAL A 138 -0.50 -9.32 3.69
CA VAL A 138 0.44 -9.28 4.82
C VAL A 138 -0.24 -8.66 6.06
N HIS A 139 -0.91 -7.52 5.92
CA HIS A 139 -1.60 -6.87 7.03
C HIS A 139 -2.74 -7.74 7.60
N THR A 140 -3.47 -8.43 6.74
CA THR A 140 -4.54 -9.35 7.14
C THR A 140 -3.96 -10.57 7.87
N ALA A 141 -2.88 -11.18 7.35
CA ALA A 141 -2.19 -12.29 7.99
C ALA A 141 -1.67 -11.90 9.38
N LEU A 142 -1.05 -10.73 9.51
CA LEU A 142 -0.57 -10.19 10.78
C LEU A 142 -1.73 -9.99 11.79
N HIS A 143 -2.88 -9.55 11.31
CA HIS A 143 -4.08 -9.42 12.14
C HIS A 143 -4.61 -10.77 12.62
N CYS A 144 -4.70 -11.74 11.73
CA CYS A 144 -5.16 -13.06 12.09
C CYS A 144 -4.23 -13.77 13.10
N THR A 145 -2.92 -13.57 12.99
CA THR A 145 -1.95 -14.11 13.95
C THR A 145 -2.07 -13.46 15.33
N GLU A 146 -2.34 -12.16 15.38
CA GLU A 146 -2.62 -11.48 16.66
C GLU A 146 -3.91 -11.99 17.32
N ALA A 147 -4.97 -12.17 16.54
CA ALA A 147 -6.23 -12.68 17.02
C ALA A 147 -6.14 -14.13 17.53
N ARG A 148 -5.28 -14.95 16.90
CA ARG A 148 -5.07 -16.36 17.28
C ARG A 148 -4.04 -16.53 18.41
N GLY A 149 -3.07 -15.65 18.53
CA GLY A 149 -1.96 -15.78 19.46
C GLY A 149 -2.28 -15.37 20.90
N GLY A 150 -3.46 -14.82 21.19
CA GLY A 150 -3.91 -14.50 22.56
C GLY A 150 -2.88 -13.75 23.41
N LEU A 151 -2.02 -12.90 22.83
CA LEU A 151 -1.09 -12.08 23.59
C LEU A 151 -1.89 -11.07 24.41
N PRO A 152 -1.94 -11.19 25.74
CA PRO A 152 -2.65 -10.22 26.58
C PRO A 152 -2.05 -8.85 26.34
N ALA A 153 -2.92 -7.88 26.09
CA ALA A 153 -2.54 -6.47 25.99
C ALA A 153 -1.70 -6.11 27.23
N ARG A 154 -0.39 -5.85 27.02
CA ARG A 154 0.60 -5.62 28.07
C ARG A 154 0.41 -4.26 28.78
N GLY A 155 -0.80 -3.71 28.76
CA GLY A 155 -1.19 -2.46 29.42
C GLY A 155 -1.75 -2.64 30.83
N GLU A 156 -2.23 -3.81 31.21
CA GLU A 156 -2.96 -3.98 32.48
C GLU A 156 -2.10 -4.33 33.69
N ARG A 157 -0.79 -4.58 33.52
CA ARG A 157 0.09 -4.94 34.65
C ARG A 157 0.69 -3.77 35.41
N ARG A 158 0.46 -2.51 35.02
CA ARG A 158 1.04 -1.33 35.71
C ARG A 158 0.16 -0.75 36.83
N HIS A 159 -1.04 -1.27 37.06
CA HIS A 159 -1.93 -0.78 38.13
C HIS A 159 -2.10 -1.73 39.32
N ARG A 160 -1.25 -2.76 39.45
CA ARG A 160 -1.30 -3.66 40.62
C ARG A 160 0.05 -3.78 41.38
N GLN A 161 0.90 -2.75 41.33
CA GLN A 161 2.00 -2.62 42.27
C GLN A 161 2.00 -1.26 42.90
#